data_ddf2a6e546879bd1b1b65b63a1acaf40
#
_entry.id   ddf2a6e546879bd1b1b65b63a1acaf40
#
_cell.length_a   1.000
_cell.length_b   1.000
_cell.length_c   1.000
_cell.angle_alpha   90.00
_cell.angle_beta   90.00
_cell.angle_gamma   90.00
#
_symmetry.space_group_name_H-M   'P 1'
#
loop_
_entity.id
_entity.type
_entity.pdbx_description
1 polymer ?
#
loop_
_entity_poly.entity_id
_entity_poly.type
_entity_poly.pdbx_seq_one_letter_code
_entity_poly.pdbx_strand_id
1 'polypeptide(L)'
;MSRIQEFMDADPGKDYYAKLVEELSELNTKLNAFNNINMSLESGYPVSFKDNICVKGVETTASSKVLKGYKPPFNATVVERLLSKGFGFLGKTNMDEFGFGSFGLNSEKPARNPFDKERVAGGSSSGAAIAAAIMENHVAIAESTGGSIAAPASFCGVVGFTPTYGVVSRYGLIDYGNSLDKIGIMGRSADDIRHVFGIINGKDRYDATCTGMPEGSESQRSSRKLVVIENLLKDIDAAISKSFERTIAKLENSGFEVERINLKELDSAIAVYYIIAMAEASTNLAKYTGFKYGNILDDFSKEYNEFFTEAREKFGNEAKRRIVLGTYIRSASVREKYYYKALQIRRRIGERLKEAAGKGHIIMPTMPMLPPKISEANKLSPLQTYMVDILTVPANLTGLPHISFPTDYSNGLPIGTQVIGAPYEEYKLLDFVGEWEKGFKYRFAYNLGSL
;
A
#
# COMPACT_ATOMS: atom_id res chain seq x y z
N MET A 1 -27.32 4.71 0.48
CA MET A 1 -26.47 5.37 -0.54
C MET A 1 -25.08 5.44 0.08
N SER A 2 -23.98 5.30 -0.65
CA SER A 2 -22.65 5.46 -0.07
C SER A 2 -22.38 6.95 0.19
N ARG A 3 -21.52 7.26 1.18
CA ARG A 3 -21.12 8.64 1.47
C ARG A 3 -20.52 9.34 0.23
N ILE A 4 -19.78 8.59 -0.61
CA ILE A 4 -19.25 9.09 -1.88
C ILE A 4 -20.37 9.56 -2.81
N GLN A 5 -21.45 8.76 -2.93
CA GLN A 5 -22.58 9.13 -3.79
C GLN A 5 -23.34 10.34 -3.25
N GLU A 6 -23.55 10.40 -1.93
CA GLU A 6 -24.17 11.56 -1.26
C GLU A 6 -23.38 12.84 -1.49
N PHE A 7 -22.04 12.77 -1.41
CA PHE A 7 -21.16 13.89 -1.72
C PHE A 7 -21.28 14.35 -3.17
N MET A 8 -21.28 13.39 -4.12
CA MET A 8 -21.39 13.70 -5.56
C MET A 8 -22.75 14.33 -5.91
N ASP A 9 -23.83 13.84 -5.27
CA ASP A 9 -25.17 14.35 -5.48
C ASP A 9 -25.35 15.76 -4.86
N ALA A 10 -24.63 16.07 -3.77
CA ALA A 10 -24.69 17.38 -3.09
C ALA A 10 -24.00 18.49 -3.88
N ASP A 11 -23.05 18.15 -4.74
CA ASP A 11 -22.19 19.08 -5.52
C ASP A 11 -21.76 20.33 -4.72
N PRO A 12 -20.71 20.24 -3.89
CA PRO A 12 -20.39 21.29 -2.92
C PRO A 12 -19.94 22.62 -3.52
N GLY A 13 -19.76 22.68 -4.85
CA GLY A 13 -19.38 23.88 -5.58
C GLY A 13 -17.90 24.21 -5.53
N LYS A 14 -17.47 25.17 -6.36
CA LYS A 14 -16.05 25.50 -6.57
C LYS A 14 -15.35 26.05 -5.32
N ASP A 15 -16.05 26.79 -4.48
CA ASP A 15 -15.48 27.38 -3.26
C ASP A 15 -15.02 26.32 -2.25
N TYR A 16 -15.72 25.19 -2.18
CA TYR A 16 -15.31 24.03 -1.40
C TYR A 16 -13.95 23.51 -1.84
N TYR A 17 -13.75 23.31 -3.15
CA TYR A 17 -12.49 22.77 -3.67
C TYR A 17 -11.33 23.76 -3.52
N ALA A 18 -11.57 25.05 -3.74
CA ALA A 18 -10.57 26.09 -3.54
C ALA A 18 -10.08 26.10 -2.09
N LYS A 19 -10.99 26.07 -1.12
CA LYS A 19 -10.67 25.99 0.31
C LYS A 19 -9.94 24.70 0.66
N LEU A 20 -10.44 23.55 0.19
CA LEU A 20 -9.81 22.24 0.43
C LEU A 20 -8.35 22.23 -0.03
N VAL A 21 -8.07 22.72 -1.24
CA VAL A 21 -6.74 22.70 -1.85
C VAL A 21 -5.80 23.66 -1.13
N GLU A 22 -6.28 24.83 -0.68
CA GLU A 22 -5.53 25.80 0.12
C GLU A 22 -5.12 25.19 1.47
N GLU A 23 -6.08 24.71 2.27
CA GLU A 23 -5.84 24.08 3.58
C GLU A 23 -4.91 22.86 3.46
N LEU A 24 -5.11 22.03 2.41
CA LEU A 24 -4.26 20.88 2.13
C LEU A 24 -2.83 21.32 1.80
N SER A 25 -2.65 22.36 1.02
CA SER A 25 -1.33 22.89 0.65
C SER A 25 -0.55 23.36 1.87
N GLU A 26 -1.20 24.07 2.79
CA GLU A 26 -0.59 24.49 4.05
C GLU A 26 -0.19 23.28 4.92
N LEU A 27 -1.09 22.30 5.09
CA LEU A 27 -0.83 21.15 5.91
C LEU A 27 0.24 20.23 5.28
N ASN A 28 0.31 20.18 3.95
CA ASN A 28 1.32 19.42 3.22
C ASN A 28 2.75 19.91 3.49
N THR A 29 2.95 21.21 3.79
CA THR A 29 4.27 21.74 4.19
C THR A 29 4.78 21.10 5.49
N LYS A 30 3.89 20.58 6.33
CA LYS A 30 4.17 19.98 7.65
C LYS A 30 4.22 18.45 7.60
N LEU A 31 3.46 17.81 6.69
CA LEU A 31 3.26 16.36 6.66
C LEU A 31 3.97 15.69 5.47
N ASN A 32 4.26 16.42 4.40
CA ASN A 32 4.82 15.90 3.15
C ASN A 32 3.99 14.75 2.57
N ALA A 33 2.66 14.85 2.59
CA ALA A 33 1.75 13.82 2.10
C ALA A 33 1.69 13.75 0.58
N PHE A 34 1.91 14.87 -0.10
CA PHE A 34 1.81 14.99 -1.56
C PHE A 34 3.11 15.47 -2.18
N ASN A 35 3.51 14.86 -3.30
CA ASN A 35 4.55 15.37 -4.20
C ASN A 35 3.99 16.46 -5.12
N ASN A 36 2.71 16.34 -5.51
CA ASN A 36 1.99 17.28 -6.35
C ASN A 36 0.54 17.37 -5.91
N ILE A 37 0.00 18.59 -5.81
CA ILE A 37 -1.41 18.89 -5.54
C ILE A 37 -2.00 19.57 -6.77
N ASN A 38 -3.17 19.15 -7.23
CA ASN A 38 -3.88 19.78 -8.33
C ASN A 38 -4.63 21.01 -7.83
N MET A 39 -4.01 22.16 -7.99
CA MET A 39 -4.57 23.46 -7.60
C MET A 39 -5.80 23.88 -8.41
N SER A 40 -6.10 23.16 -9.51
CA SER A 40 -7.25 23.42 -10.40
C SER A 40 -8.38 22.41 -10.22
N LEU A 41 -8.46 21.72 -9.07
CA LEU A 41 -9.59 20.84 -8.78
C LEU A 41 -10.85 21.68 -8.52
N GLU A 42 -11.91 21.46 -9.27
CA GLU A 42 -13.16 22.23 -9.20
C GLU A 42 -14.43 21.37 -9.08
N SER A 43 -14.31 20.04 -9.21
CA SER A 43 -15.46 19.14 -9.17
C SER A 43 -15.08 17.69 -8.92
N GLY A 44 -16.06 16.86 -8.57
CA GLY A 44 -15.94 15.43 -8.37
C GLY A 44 -15.47 15.03 -6.98
N TYR A 45 -15.67 13.75 -6.60
CA TYR A 45 -15.19 13.25 -5.32
C TYR A 45 -13.65 13.20 -5.32
N PRO A 46 -12.97 13.88 -4.36
CA PRO A 46 -11.52 14.00 -4.36
C PRO A 46 -10.82 12.63 -4.28
N VAL A 47 -9.98 12.33 -5.27
CA VAL A 47 -9.14 11.14 -5.30
C VAL A 47 -7.68 11.49 -5.54
N SER A 48 -6.78 10.87 -4.79
CA SER A 48 -5.35 10.97 -5.02
C SER A 48 -4.75 9.63 -5.46
N PHE A 49 -3.63 9.71 -6.18
CA PHE A 49 -2.93 8.52 -6.67
C PHE A 49 -1.48 8.52 -6.17
N LYS A 50 -1.02 7.34 -5.69
CA LYS A 50 0.38 7.14 -5.32
C LYS A 50 1.29 7.54 -6.49
N ASP A 51 2.43 8.13 -6.20
CA ASP A 51 3.28 8.76 -7.23
C ASP A 51 3.93 7.78 -8.22
N ASN A 52 3.69 6.49 -8.08
CA ASN A 52 4.01 5.46 -9.08
C ASN A 52 2.83 5.07 -9.99
N ILE A 53 1.64 5.70 -9.86
CA ILE A 53 0.47 5.46 -10.72
C ILE A 53 0.39 6.60 -11.75
N CYS A 54 0.45 6.29 -13.03
CA CYS A 54 0.49 7.26 -14.12
C CYS A 54 -0.83 8.02 -14.27
N VAL A 55 -0.73 9.36 -14.23
CA VAL A 55 -1.80 10.29 -14.59
C VAL A 55 -1.31 11.10 -15.79
N LYS A 56 -2.06 11.07 -16.90
CA LYS A 56 -1.67 11.71 -18.17
C LYS A 56 -1.30 13.18 -17.98
N GLY A 57 -0.11 13.56 -18.45
CA GLY A 57 0.39 14.94 -18.41
C GLY A 57 0.82 15.43 -17.02
N VAL A 58 0.63 14.65 -15.96
CA VAL A 58 1.04 14.99 -14.59
C VAL A 58 2.38 14.34 -14.27
N GLU A 59 3.30 15.09 -13.69
CA GLU A 59 4.59 14.54 -13.28
C GLU A 59 4.40 13.33 -12.36
N THR A 60 5.06 12.23 -12.70
CA THR A 60 4.96 10.94 -12.00
C THR A 60 6.37 10.42 -11.77
N THR A 61 6.87 10.56 -10.55
CA THR A 61 8.29 10.35 -10.23
C THR A 61 8.58 9.08 -9.46
N ALA A 62 7.56 8.40 -8.92
CA ALA A 62 7.74 7.35 -7.92
C ALA A 62 8.65 7.80 -6.77
N SER A 63 8.58 9.09 -6.39
CA SER A 63 9.43 9.78 -5.41
C SER A 63 10.94 9.63 -5.69
N SER A 64 11.35 9.43 -6.95
CA SER A 64 12.74 9.24 -7.39
C SER A 64 13.24 10.41 -8.25
N LYS A 65 14.48 10.83 -7.99
CA LYS A 65 15.17 11.80 -8.84
C LYS A 65 15.41 11.31 -10.27
N VAL A 66 15.44 9.99 -10.47
CA VAL A 66 15.62 9.36 -11.78
C VAL A 66 14.46 9.69 -12.72
N LEU A 67 13.23 9.81 -12.18
CA LEU A 67 12.03 10.09 -12.96
C LEU A 67 11.59 11.57 -12.89
N LYS A 68 12.41 12.47 -12.34
CA LYS A 68 12.08 13.89 -12.31
C LYS A 68 11.81 14.41 -13.74
N GLY A 69 10.69 15.13 -13.90
CA GLY A 69 10.23 15.66 -15.17
C GLY A 69 9.44 14.66 -16.05
N TYR A 70 9.30 13.41 -15.63
CA TYR A 70 8.52 12.43 -16.41
C TYR A 70 7.01 12.71 -16.28
N LYS A 71 6.39 12.99 -17.44
CA LYS A 71 4.94 13.15 -17.59
C LYS A 71 4.42 12.05 -18.51
N PRO A 72 3.68 11.05 -18.00
CA PRO A 72 3.16 9.97 -18.84
C PRO A 72 2.17 10.49 -19.88
N PRO A 73 2.19 9.95 -21.12
CA PRO A 73 1.25 10.33 -22.18
C PRO A 73 -0.12 9.65 -22.06
N PHE A 74 -0.34 8.84 -21.04
CA PHE A 74 -1.57 8.06 -20.80
C PHE A 74 -1.91 8.00 -19.31
N ASN A 75 -3.14 7.65 -19.00
CA ASN A 75 -3.58 7.33 -17.65
C ASN A 75 -3.43 5.84 -17.36
N ALA A 76 -3.17 5.49 -16.10
CA ALA A 76 -3.37 4.14 -15.62
C ALA A 76 -4.87 3.76 -15.71
N THR A 77 -5.17 2.47 -15.89
CA THR A 77 -6.57 2.00 -16.00
C THR A 77 -7.41 2.40 -14.80
N VAL A 78 -6.85 2.33 -13.58
CA VAL A 78 -7.56 2.76 -12.36
C VAL A 78 -7.89 4.26 -12.36
N VAL A 79 -7.03 5.07 -12.95
CA VAL A 79 -7.25 6.51 -13.12
C VAL A 79 -8.41 6.76 -14.10
N GLU A 80 -8.36 6.15 -15.29
CA GLU A 80 -9.43 6.28 -16.28
C GLU A 80 -10.79 5.87 -15.71
N ARG A 81 -10.84 4.73 -15.03
CA ARG A 81 -12.08 4.22 -14.44
C ARG A 81 -12.70 5.17 -13.43
N LEU A 82 -11.88 5.74 -12.52
CA LEU A 82 -12.37 6.65 -11.49
C LEU A 82 -12.77 8.01 -12.06
N LEU A 83 -11.94 8.61 -12.91
CA LEU A 83 -12.26 9.90 -13.52
C LEU A 83 -13.53 9.82 -14.38
N SER A 84 -13.75 8.71 -15.11
CA SER A 84 -14.98 8.48 -15.90
C SER A 84 -16.25 8.31 -15.04
N LYS A 85 -16.09 8.13 -13.72
CA LYS A 85 -17.19 7.97 -12.75
C LYS A 85 -17.37 9.19 -11.84
N GLY A 86 -16.83 10.34 -12.23
CA GLY A 86 -17.06 11.60 -11.52
C GLY A 86 -16.11 11.85 -10.35
N PHE A 87 -14.97 11.11 -10.25
CA PHE A 87 -13.95 11.44 -9.29
C PHE A 87 -13.08 12.59 -9.79
N GLY A 88 -12.69 13.49 -8.89
CA GLY A 88 -11.81 14.61 -9.16
C GLY A 88 -10.36 14.31 -8.78
N PHE A 89 -9.41 14.46 -9.72
CA PHE A 89 -7.99 14.26 -9.44
C PHE A 89 -7.45 15.33 -8.50
N LEU A 90 -7.11 14.97 -7.27
CA LEU A 90 -6.59 15.87 -6.24
C LEU A 90 -5.07 16.02 -6.28
N GLY A 91 -4.33 14.93 -6.59
CA GLY A 91 -2.87 15.01 -6.60
C GLY A 91 -2.15 13.67 -6.56
N LYS A 92 -0.82 13.74 -6.54
CA LYS A 92 0.10 12.61 -6.45
C LYS A 92 0.64 12.49 -5.04
N THR A 93 0.38 11.37 -4.36
CA THR A 93 0.81 11.16 -2.98
C THR A 93 2.24 10.70 -2.88
N ASN A 94 2.95 11.22 -1.88
CA ASN A 94 4.33 10.86 -1.57
C ASN A 94 4.46 9.38 -1.19
N MET A 95 5.64 8.80 -1.43
CA MET A 95 5.93 7.40 -1.21
C MET A 95 7.43 7.16 -0.98
N ASP A 96 7.81 6.03 -0.45
CA ASP A 96 9.19 5.58 -0.53
C ASP A 96 9.60 5.36 -1.99
N GLU A 97 10.80 5.76 -2.38
CA GLU A 97 11.33 5.69 -3.75
C GLU A 97 11.06 4.32 -4.40
N PHE A 98 10.37 4.28 -5.54
CA PHE A 98 9.93 3.07 -6.26
C PHE A 98 9.20 2.03 -5.41
N GLY A 99 8.66 2.41 -4.26
CA GLY A 99 8.02 1.49 -3.33
C GLY A 99 8.98 0.78 -2.35
N PHE A 100 10.23 1.22 -2.27
CA PHE A 100 11.29 0.59 -1.48
C PHE A 100 11.36 1.16 -0.06
N GLY A 101 10.49 0.70 0.82
CA GLY A 101 10.51 1.11 2.21
C GLY A 101 9.26 0.71 2.98
N SER A 102 9.38 0.69 4.30
CA SER A 102 8.31 0.33 5.23
C SER A 102 7.93 1.48 6.15
N PHE A 103 8.66 2.61 6.08
CA PHE A 103 8.50 3.72 7.01
C PHE A 103 8.09 5.06 6.38
N GLY A 104 8.17 5.22 5.05
CA GLY A 104 7.94 6.50 4.37
C GLY A 104 9.12 7.47 4.46
N LEU A 105 10.34 6.95 4.64
CA LEU A 105 11.55 7.74 4.83
C LEU A 105 12.46 7.81 3.59
N ASN A 106 12.26 6.93 2.60
CA ASN A 106 13.09 6.86 1.40
C ASN A 106 12.53 7.75 0.28
N SER A 107 12.33 9.01 0.56
CA SER A 107 11.95 10.04 -0.42
C SER A 107 12.74 11.32 -0.16
N GLU A 108 12.74 12.25 -1.12
CA GLU A 108 13.43 13.54 -0.97
C GLU A 108 12.86 14.36 0.20
N LYS A 109 11.55 14.25 0.43
CA LYS A 109 10.84 14.88 1.57
C LYS A 109 10.11 13.78 2.34
N PRO A 110 10.74 13.19 3.37
CA PRO A 110 10.12 12.12 4.14
C PRO A 110 8.77 12.52 4.73
N ALA A 111 7.79 11.61 4.60
CA ALA A 111 6.45 11.81 5.11
C ALA A 111 6.42 11.74 6.65
N ARG A 112 5.52 12.50 7.27
CA ARG A 112 5.37 12.60 8.73
C ARG A 112 4.00 12.10 9.18
N ASN A 113 3.95 11.36 10.28
CA ASN A 113 2.72 10.81 10.81
C ASN A 113 1.75 11.94 11.24
N PRO A 114 0.47 11.89 10.85
CA PRO A 114 -0.49 12.94 11.19
C PRO A 114 -0.84 13.02 12.67
N PHE A 115 -0.66 11.93 13.45
CA PHE A 115 -0.88 11.91 14.90
C PHE A 115 0.33 12.44 15.70
N ASP A 116 1.55 12.25 15.18
CA ASP A 116 2.79 12.72 15.79
C ASP A 116 3.85 12.90 14.70
N LYS A 117 4.19 14.16 14.37
CA LYS A 117 5.11 14.53 13.28
C LYS A 117 6.56 14.06 13.50
N GLU A 118 6.92 13.67 14.71
CA GLU A 118 8.24 13.11 15.01
C GLU A 118 8.30 11.60 14.69
N ARG A 119 7.16 11.00 14.28
CA ARG A 119 7.06 9.57 13.98
C ARG A 119 6.89 9.31 12.49
N VAL A 120 7.23 8.09 12.10
CA VAL A 120 7.04 7.58 10.75
C VAL A 120 5.57 7.40 10.42
N ALA A 121 5.19 7.64 9.17
CA ALA A 121 3.83 7.42 8.69
C ALA A 121 3.58 5.98 8.21
N GLY A 122 4.64 5.17 8.15
CA GLY A 122 4.61 3.88 7.45
C GLY A 122 4.83 4.04 5.95
N GLY A 123 5.20 2.96 5.30
CA GLY A 123 5.54 2.93 3.87
C GLY A 123 5.16 1.61 3.18
N SER A 124 5.25 1.63 1.87
CA SER A 124 5.75 2.71 1.03
C SER A 124 4.69 3.75 0.64
N SER A 125 3.38 3.53 0.91
CA SER A 125 2.30 4.44 0.51
C SER A 125 1.97 5.46 1.62
N SER A 126 3.01 6.09 2.20
CA SER A 126 2.90 7.01 3.32
C SER A 126 1.96 8.19 3.05
N GLY A 127 2.13 8.85 1.90
CA GLY A 127 1.31 9.98 1.52
C GLY A 127 -0.17 9.62 1.32
N ALA A 128 -0.45 8.43 0.79
CA ALA A 128 -1.82 7.95 0.60
C ALA A 128 -2.54 7.75 1.95
N ALA A 129 -1.85 7.14 2.93
CA ALA A 129 -2.41 6.95 4.27
C ALA A 129 -2.61 8.29 5.00
N ILE A 130 -1.65 9.21 4.90
CA ILE A 130 -1.78 10.56 5.48
C ILE A 130 -2.97 11.28 4.84
N ALA A 131 -3.07 11.28 3.51
CA ALA A 131 -4.17 11.93 2.78
C ALA A 131 -5.53 11.39 3.23
N ALA A 132 -5.69 10.08 3.35
CA ALA A 132 -6.90 9.47 3.88
C ALA A 132 -7.17 9.83 5.35
N ALA A 133 -6.11 9.98 6.18
CA ALA A 133 -6.25 10.32 7.59
C ALA A 133 -6.65 11.79 7.84
N ILE A 134 -6.25 12.71 6.94
CA ILE A 134 -6.46 14.15 7.17
C ILE A 134 -7.70 14.70 6.47
N MET A 135 -8.22 14.05 5.44
CA MET A 135 -9.38 14.52 4.66
C MET A 135 -10.60 13.64 4.91
N GLU A 136 -11.77 14.26 5.08
CA GLU A 136 -13.02 13.55 5.30
C GLU A 136 -13.59 12.94 4.02
N ASN A 137 -13.71 13.75 2.98
CA ASN A 137 -14.27 13.34 1.69
C ASN A 137 -13.12 13.07 0.70
N HIS A 138 -12.47 11.93 0.86
CA HIS A 138 -11.31 11.57 0.04
C HIS A 138 -11.02 10.08 0.09
N VAL A 139 -10.53 9.54 -1.01
CA VAL A 139 -9.91 8.22 -1.09
C VAL A 139 -8.56 8.31 -1.79
N ALA A 140 -7.62 7.46 -1.40
CA ALA A 140 -6.32 7.35 -2.04
C ALA A 140 -6.16 6.00 -2.73
N ILE A 141 -5.71 6.00 -3.99
CA ILE A 141 -5.31 4.80 -4.71
C ILE A 141 -3.80 4.61 -4.50
N ALA A 142 -3.46 3.45 -3.99
CA ALA A 142 -2.11 3.10 -3.58
C ALA A 142 -1.63 1.79 -4.23
N GLU A 143 -0.39 1.43 -3.99
CA GLU A 143 0.19 0.17 -4.46
C GLU A 143 0.88 -0.54 -3.29
N SER A 144 0.85 -1.88 -3.31
CA SER A 144 1.51 -2.73 -2.34
C SER A 144 2.21 -3.92 -3.00
N THR A 145 3.50 -4.07 -2.71
CA THR A 145 4.32 -5.24 -3.09
C THR A 145 4.49 -6.18 -1.89
N GLY A 146 4.55 -5.62 -0.67
CA GLY A 146 4.66 -6.35 0.61
C GLY A 146 3.64 -5.85 1.62
N GLY A 147 4.00 -4.84 2.45
CA GLY A 147 3.12 -4.21 3.44
C GLY A 147 2.67 -2.80 3.07
N SER A 148 2.94 -2.33 1.87
CA SER A 148 2.94 -0.89 1.52
C SER A 148 1.57 -0.18 1.53
N ILE A 149 0.47 -0.90 1.73
CA ILE A 149 -0.86 -0.34 2.02
C ILE A 149 -1.21 -0.59 3.50
N ALA A 150 -1.05 -1.82 3.98
CA ALA A 150 -1.43 -2.21 5.32
C ALA A 150 -0.62 -1.47 6.41
N ALA A 151 0.71 -1.39 6.26
CA ALA A 151 1.59 -0.75 7.22
C ALA A 151 1.28 0.75 7.42
N PRO A 152 1.24 1.60 6.38
CA PRO A 152 0.89 3.00 6.55
C PRO A 152 -0.58 3.20 6.97
N ALA A 153 -1.52 2.34 6.55
CA ALA A 153 -2.89 2.39 7.03
C ALA A 153 -2.97 2.19 8.55
N SER A 154 -2.24 1.20 9.08
CA SER A 154 -2.14 0.95 10.52
C SER A 154 -1.54 2.13 11.28
N PHE A 155 -0.43 2.70 10.80
CA PHE A 155 0.28 3.78 11.47
C PHE A 155 -0.42 5.13 11.38
N CYS A 156 -1.28 5.34 10.37
CA CYS A 156 -2.07 6.56 10.19
C CYS A 156 -3.55 6.40 10.61
N GLY A 157 -3.96 5.24 11.13
CA GLY A 157 -5.30 5.03 11.67
C GLY A 157 -6.42 5.08 10.63
N VAL A 158 -6.18 4.55 9.43
CA VAL A 158 -7.15 4.47 8.33
C VAL A 158 -7.37 3.02 7.88
N VAL A 159 -8.37 2.81 7.04
CA VAL A 159 -8.61 1.52 6.40
C VAL A 159 -7.76 1.41 5.15
N GLY A 160 -6.97 0.33 5.03
CA GLY A 160 -6.16 0.04 3.86
C GLY A 160 -6.50 -1.33 3.30
N PHE A 161 -6.95 -1.36 2.05
CA PHE A 161 -7.44 -2.56 1.37
C PHE A 161 -6.57 -2.91 0.17
N THR A 162 -6.16 -4.17 0.11
CA THR A 162 -5.35 -4.72 -0.98
C THR A 162 -6.05 -5.96 -1.52
N PRO A 163 -6.59 -5.93 -2.76
CA PRO A 163 -7.34 -7.05 -3.33
C PRO A 163 -6.45 -8.24 -3.70
N THR A 164 -7.06 -9.33 -4.16
CA THR A 164 -6.39 -10.49 -4.76
C THR A 164 -5.54 -10.04 -5.95
N TYR A 165 -4.35 -10.62 -6.09
CA TYR A 165 -3.48 -10.35 -7.24
C TYR A 165 -4.21 -10.63 -8.56
N GLY A 166 -4.20 -9.67 -9.48
CA GLY A 166 -4.87 -9.76 -10.78
C GLY A 166 -6.35 -9.36 -10.78
N VAL A 167 -6.94 -8.92 -9.67
CA VAL A 167 -8.32 -8.40 -9.65
C VAL A 167 -8.40 -6.96 -10.15
N VAL A 168 -7.40 -6.15 -9.84
CA VAL A 168 -7.27 -4.76 -10.31
C VAL A 168 -6.11 -4.65 -11.29
N SER A 169 -6.33 -3.95 -12.41
CA SER A 169 -5.30 -3.73 -13.43
C SER A 169 -4.12 -2.93 -12.91
N ARG A 170 -2.92 -3.36 -13.30
CA ARG A 170 -1.64 -2.66 -13.05
C ARG A 170 -1.15 -1.87 -14.27
N TYR A 171 -1.94 -1.78 -15.36
CA TYR A 171 -1.55 -0.95 -16.48
C TYR A 171 -1.39 0.51 -16.05
N GLY A 172 -0.24 1.10 -16.37
CA GLY A 172 0.13 2.44 -15.94
C GLY A 172 0.71 2.54 -14.53
N LEU A 173 1.02 1.42 -13.88
CA LEU A 173 1.82 1.38 -12.66
C LEU A 173 3.32 1.37 -13.01
N ILE A 174 4.11 2.23 -12.38
CA ILE A 174 5.57 2.11 -12.36
C ILE A 174 5.91 0.95 -11.44
N ASP A 175 6.36 -0.13 -12.03
CA ASP A 175 6.51 -1.45 -11.42
C ASP A 175 7.70 -1.54 -10.46
N TYR A 176 7.47 -2.26 -9.36
CA TYR A 176 8.50 -2.72 -8.43
C TYR A 176 8.78 -4.21 -8.64
N GLY A 177 7.79 -5.07 -8.40
CA GLY A 177 7.90 -6.51 -8.52
C GLY A 177 6.65 -7.10 -9.20
N ASN A 178 6.77 -7.45 -10.48
CA ASN A 178 5.62 -7.81 -11.33
C ASN A 178 4.80 -8.98 -10.81
N SER A 179 5.42 -9.90 -10.07
CA SER A 179 4.71 -11.03 -9.47
C SER A 179 4.10 -10.74 -8.10
N LEU A 180 4.26 -9.53 -7.58
CA LEU A 180 3.90 -9.12 -6.22
C LEU A 180 3.00 -7.87 -6.19
N ASP A 181 3.22 -6.91 -7.10
CA ASP A 181 2.55 -5.61 -7.08
C ASP A 181 1.03 -5.74 -7.21
N LYS A 182 0.32 -5.06 -6.32
CA LYS A 182 -1.14 -4.95 -6.32
C LYS A 182 -1.55 -3.49 -6.10
N ILE A 183 -2.50 -3.00 -6.87
CA ILE A 183 -3.16 -1.71 -6.61
C ILE A 183 -4.29 -1.93 -5.62
N GLY A 184 -4.39 -1.05 -4.63
CA GLY A 184 -5.44 -1.05 -3.62
C GLY A 184 -5.85 0.35 -3.20
N ILE A 185 -6.62 0.44 -2.14
CA ILE A 185 -7.37 1.64 -1.75
C ILE A 185 -7.11 1.94 -0.28
N MET A 186 -6.98 3.22 0.07
CA MET A 186 -7.01 3.71 1.43
C MET A 186 -8.12 4.74 1.61
N GLY A 187 -8.84 4.63 2.71
CA GLY A 187 -9.96 5.52 3.03
C GLY A 187 -10.32 5.48 4.52
N ARG A 188 -11.34 6.23 4.89
CA ARG A 188 -11.82 6.33 6.28
C ARG A 188 -12.83 5.25 6.65
N SER A 189 -13.41 4.55 5.69
CA SER A 189 -14.42 3.50 5.94
C SER A 189 -14.35 2.37 4.93
N ALA A 190 -14.82 1.19 5.34
CA ALA A 190 -14.98 0.04 4.45
C ALA A 190 -16.02 0.32 3.34
N ASP A 191 -17.02 1.14 3.58
CA ASP A 191 -18.06 1.49 2.60
C ASP A 191 -17.50 2.34 1.45
N ASP A 192 -16.68 3.37 1.75
CA ASP A 192 -15.99 4.16 0.74
C ASP A 192 -15.07 3.28 -0.12
N ILE A 193 -14.32 2.37 0.52
CA ILE A 193 -13.43 1.44 -0.17
C ILE A 193 -14.22 0.48 -1.06
N ARG A 194 -15.35 -0.03 -0.58
CA ARG A 194 -16.26 -0.89 -1.36
C ARG A 194 -16.75 -0.19 -2.63
N HIS A 195 -17.19 1.07 -2.50
CA HIS A 195 -17.67 1.86 -3.64
C HIS A 195 -16.57 2.00 -4.70
N VAL A 196 -15.36 2.41 -4.28
CA VAL A 196 -14.21 2.58 -5.18
C VAL A 196 -13.74 1.25 -5.78
N PHE A 197 -13.71 0.18 -4.98
CA PHE A 197 -13.34 -1.16 -5.46
C PHE A 197 -14.28 -1.66 -6.54
N GLY A 198 -15.59 -1.43 -6.40
CA GLY A 198 -16.58 -1.75 -7.42
C GLY A 198 -16.30 -1.09 -8.78
N ILE A 199 -15.65 0.08 -8.78
CA ILE A 199 -15.29 0.81 -10.00
C ILE A 199 -13.97 0.31 -10.60
N ILE A 200 -12.95 0.10 -9.77
CA ILE A 200 -11.58 -0.18 -10.27
C ILE A 200 -11.32 -1.66 -10.57
N ASN A 201 -12.12 -2.61 -10.03
CA ASN A 201 -11.97 -4.02 -10.34
C ASN A 201 -12.42 -4.34 -11.77
N GLY A 202 -11.94 -5.45 -12.31
CA GLY A 202 -12.40 -5.98 -13.59
C GLY A 202 -11.28 -6.15 -14.61
N LYS A 203 -11.56 -6.99 -15.62
CA LYS A 203 -10.60 -7.32 -16.70
C LYS A 203 -10.05 -6.09 -17.40
N ASP A 204 -8.79 -6.20 -17.83
CA ASP A 204 -8.13 -5.18 -18.62
C ASP A 204 -7.28 -5.82 -19.72
N ARG A 205 -7.49 -5.40 -20.97
CA ARG A 205 -6.73 -5.89 -22.13
C ARG A 205 -5.24 -5.48 -22.11
N TYR A 206 -4.90 -4.45 -21.33
CA TYR A 206 -3.53 -3.94 -21.24
C TYR A 206 -2.71 -4.61 -20.12
N ASP A 207 -3.35 -5.38 -19.24
CA ASP A 207 -2.67 -6.18 -18.22
C ASP A 207 -3.07 -7.65 -18.35
N ALA A 208 -2.18 -8.44 -18.94
CA ALA A 208 -2.41 -9.87 -19.19
C ALA A 208 -2.64 -10.69 -17.92
N THR A 209 -2.28 -10.16 -16.74
CA THR A 209 -2.51 -10.81 -15.45
C THR A 209 -3.85 -10.42 -14.81
N CYS A 210 -4.55 -9.42 -15.37
CA CYS A 210 -5.77 -8.89 -14.81
C CYS A 210 -7.00 -9.70 -15.25
N THR A 211 -7.52 -10.52 -14.34
CA THR A 211 -8.70 -11.36 -14.56
C THR A 211 -10.00 -10.73 -14.09
N GLY A 212 -9.92 -9.74 -13.20
CA GLY A 212 -11.06 -9.21 -12.46
C GLY A 212 -11.61 -10.20 -11.43
N MET A 213 -12.68 -9.78 -10.74
CA MET A 213 -13.45 -10.65 -9.84
C MET A 213 -14.25 -11.69 -10.65
N PRO A 214 -14.37 -12.94 -10.17
CA PRO A 214 -15.34 -13.89 -10.71
C PRO A 214 -16.78 -13.39 -10.53
N GLU A 215 -17.65 -13.72 -11.47
CA GLU A 215 -19.08 -13.41 -11.36
C GLU A 215 -19.71 -14.03 -10.10
N GLY A 216 -20.60 -13.31 -9.45
CA GLY A 216 -21.30 -13.77 -8.24
C GLY A 216 -20.50 -13.70 -6.94
N SER A 217 -19.26 -13.18 -6.96
CA SER A 217 -18.44 -13.03 -5.75
C SER A 217 -19.00 -12.03 -4.73
N GLU A 218 -19.89 -11.15 -5.14
CA GLU A 218 -20.48 -10.08 -4.32
C GLU A 218 -21.50 -10.57 -3.28
N SER A 219 -22.13 -11.72 -3.50
CA SER A 219 -23.27 -12.21 -2.72
C SER A 219 -22.94 -13.18 -1.58
N GLN A 220 -21.64 -13.42 -1.33
CA GLN A 220 -21.21 -14.39 -0.32
C GLN A 220 -21.19 -13.78 1.08
N ARG A 221 -21.80 -14.45 2.07
CA ARG A 221 -21.74 -14.00 3.48
C ARG A 221 -20.35 -14.18 4.08
N SER A 222 -19.94 -13.24 4.94
CA SER A 222 -18.71 -13.34 5.71
C SER A 222 -18.69 -14.56 6.63
N SER A 223 -17.54 -15.20 6.76
CA SER A 223 -17.31 -16.30 7.72
C SER A 223 -17.35 -15.76 9.15
N ARG A 224 -17.94 -16.54 10.07
CA ARG A 224 -17.84 -16.29 11.54
C ARG A 224 -16.64 -17.01 12.15
N LYS A 225 -15.73 -17.57 11.33
CA LYS A 225 -14.52 -18.24 11.80
C LYS A 225 -13.30 -17.39 11.50
N LEU A 226 -12.44 -17.28 12.50
CA LEU A 226 -11.18 -16.55 12.44
C LEU A 226 -10.03 -17.49 12.75
N VAL A 227 -8.90 -17.28 12.07
CA VAL A 227 -7.67 -18.05 12.26
C VAL A 227 -6.55 -17.10 12.69
N VAL A 228 -5.93 -17.36 13.83
CA VAL A 228 -4.76 -16.62 14.33
C VAL A 228 -3.51 -17.47 14.09
N ILE A 229 -2.45 -16.86 13.52
CA ILE A 229 -1.18 -17.55 13.28
C ILE A 229 -0.20 -17.21 14.41
N GLU A 230 -0.13 -18.10 15.40
CA GLU A 230 0.59 -17.91 16.67
C GLU A 230 2.12 -17.67 16.52
N ASN A 231 2.78 -18.42 15.61
CA ASN A 231 4.23 -18.31 15.48
C ASN A 231 4.71 -16.93 14.99
N LEU A 232 3.85 -16.15 14.34
CA LEU A 232 4.16 -14.78 13.89
C LEU A 232 3.98 -13.72 14.99
N LEU A 233 3.36 -14.08 16.12
CA LEU A 233 3.07 -13.15 17.23
C LEU A 233 4.14 -13.14 18.34
N LYS A 234 5.22 -13.91 18.20
CA LYS A 234 6.21 -14.11 19.27
C LYS A 234 7.01 -12.86 19.60
N ASP A 235 7.35 -12.07 18.61
CA ASP A 235 8.30 -10.93 18.73
C ASP A 235 7.60 -9.59 18.43
N ILE A 236 6.35 -9.43 18.89
CA ILE A 236 5.59 -8.17 18.78
C ILE A 236 5.63 -7.39 20.09
N ASP A 237 5.53 -6.07 20.00
CA ASP A 237 5.48 -5.19 21.18
C ASP A 237 4.31 -5.56 22.11
N ALA A 238 4.55 -5.47 23.43
CA ALA A 238 3.55 -5.80 24.44
C ALA A 238 2.24 -4.97 24.30
N ALA A 239 2.35 -3.71 23.86
CA ALA A 239 1.18 -2.86 23.60
C ALA A 239 0.35 -3.40 22.44
N ILE A 240 0.98 -3.89 21.37
CA ILE A 240 0.33 -4.50 20.22
C ILE A 240 -0.32 -5.82 20.61
N SER A 241 0.43 -6.70 21.29
CA SER A 241 -0.09 -7.99 21.78
C SER A 241 -1.33 -7.80 22.65
N LYS A 242 -1.26 -6.92 23.65
CA LYS A 242 -2.39 -6.64 24.56
C LYS A 242 -3.60 -6.06 23.82
N SER A 243 -3.38 -5.18 22.83
CA SER A 243 -4.44 -4.62 22.00
C SER A 243 -5.09 -5.69 21.13
N PHE A 244 -4.29 -6.57 20.53
CA PHE A 244 -4.78 -7.65 19.68
C PHE A 244 -5.65 -8.64 20.48
N GLU A 245 -5.21 -9.06 21.67
CA GLU A 245 -6.02 -9.95 22.52
C GLU A 245 -7.36 -9.30 22.94
N ARG A 246 -7.38 -8.00 23.20
CA ARG A 246 -8.66 -7.27 23.43
C ARG A 246 -9.56 -7.29 22.19
N THR A 247 -8.98 -7.16 21.01
CA THR A 247 -9.71 -7.22 19.74
C THR A 247 -10.31 -8.62 19.53
N ILE A 248 -9.52 -9.67 19.76
CA ILE A 248 -9.99 -11.07 19.69
C ILE A 248 -11.14 -11.29 20.67
N ALA A 249 -11.00 -10.90 21.94
CA ALA A 249 -12.07 -11.06 22.95
C ALA A 249 -13.38 -10.33 22.56
N LYS A 250 -13.30 -9.14 21.93
CA LYS A 250 -14.49 -8.45 21.41
C LYS A 250 -15.16 -9.23 20.28
N LEU A 251 -14.38 -9.81 19.37
CA LEU A 251 -14.89 -10.60 18.25
C LEU A 251 -15.52 -11.90 18.75
N GLU A 252 -14.91 -12.61 19.70
CA GLU A 252 -15.50 -13.81 20.35
C GLU A 252 -16.83 -13.47 21.03
N ASN A 253 -16.90 -12.35 21.78
CA ASN A 253 -18.14 -11.87 22.39
C ASN A 253 -19.21 -11.48 21.36
N SER A 254 -18.82 -11.19 20.12
CA SER A 254 -19.71 -10.91 18.99
C SER A 254 -20.06 -12.18 18.18
N GLY A 255 -19.71 -13.38 18.70
CA GLY A 255 -20.06 -14.67 18.13
C GLY A 255 -19.13 -15.19 17.04
N PHE A 256 -17.87 -14.72 17.00
CA PHE A 256 -16.84 -15.32 16.16
C PHE A 256 -16.14 -16.48 16.87
N GLU A 257 -15.88 -17.56 16.13
CA GLU A 257 -15.04 -18.68 16.59
C GLU A 257 -13.59 -18.41 16.21
N VAL A 258 -12.64 -18.53 17.15
CA VAL A 258 -11.22 -18.26 16.93
C VAL A 258 -10.40 -19.54 17.04
N GLU A 259 -9.78 -19.97 15.95
CA GLU A 259 -8.80 -21.06 15.92
C GLU A 259 -7.38 -20.47 15.92
N ARG A 260 -6.49 -21.01 16.78
CA ARG A 260 -5.09 -20.60 16.85
C ARG A 260 -4.20 -21.72 16.31
N ILE A 261 -3.37 -21.41 15.29
CA ILE A 261 -2.54 -22.38 14.60
C ILE A 261 -1.09 -21.92 14.49
N ASN A 262 -0.20 -22.87 14.20
CA ASN A 262 1.18 -22.56 13.85
C ASN A 262 1.44 -22.94 12.38
N LEU A 263 1.98 -22.00 11.62
CA LEU A 263 2.40 -22.21 10.23
C LEU A 263 3.91 -21.90 10.10
N LYS A 264 4.75 -22.91 10.38
CA LYS A 264 6.23 -22.78 10.37
C LYS A 264 6.78 -22.31 9.03
N GLU A 265 6.08 -22.59 7.94
CA GLU A 265 6.44 -22.14 6.59
C GLU A 265 6.58 -20.61 6.51
N LEU A 266 5.81 -19.87 7.31
CA LEU A 266 5.83 -18.41 7.33
C LEU A 266 7.07 -17.82 7.98
N ASP A 267 7.83 -18.59 8.76
CA ASP A 267 9.09 -18.12 9.37
C ASP A 267 10.11 -17.69 8.30
N SER A 268 9.99 -18.20 7.07
CA SER A 268 10.84 -17.83 5.93
C SER A 268 10.22 -16.76 5.00
N ALA A 269 9.01 -16.29 5.26
CA ALA A 269 8.27 -15.42 4.33
C ALA A 269 9.00 -14.12 3.99
N ILE A 270 9.62 -13.48 4.98
CA ILE A 270 10.42 -12.24 4.80
C ILE A 270 11.62 -12.50 3.86
N ALA A 271 12.40 -13.53 4.12
CA ALA A 271 13.56 -13.85 3.29
C ALA A 271 13.14 -14.18 1.85
N VAL A 272 12.10 -14.98 1.67
CA VAL A 272 11.54 -15.34 0.36
C VAL A 272 11.05 -14.10 -0.39
N TYR A 273 10.33 -13.22 0.30
CA TYR A 273 9.83 -11.96 -0.26
C TYR A 273 10.98 -11.09 -0.79
N TYR A 274 11.97 -10.78 0.06
CA TYR A 274 13.05 -9.88 -0.35
C TYR A 274 13.93 -10.46 -1.45
N ILE A 275 14.16 -11.78 -1.48
CA ILE A 275 14.88 -12.43 -2.58
C ILE A 275 14.14 -12.24 -3.92
N ILE A 276 12.83 -12.49 -3.95
CA ILE A 276 12.01 -12.35 -5.17
C ILE A 276 11.89 -10.88 -5.56
N ALA A 277 11.50 -10.02 -4.60
CA ALA A 277 11.27 -8.61 -4.82
C ALA A 277 12.52 -7.87 -5.34
N MET A 278 13.70 -8.13 -4.74
CA MET A 278 14.96 -7.54 -5.20
C MET A 278 15.37 -8.06 -6.58
N ALA A 279 15.17 -9.35 -6.86
CA ALA A 279 15.46 -9.93 -8.16
C ALA A 279 14.61 -9.28 -9.27
N GLU A 280 13.31 -9.12 -9.05
CA GLU A 280 12.40 -8.47 -10.00
C GLU A 280 12.69 -6.97 -10.13
N ALA A 281 12.89 -6.26 -9.00
CA ALA A 281 13.26 -4.84 -9.00
C ALA A 281 14.53 -4.55 -9.80
N SER A 282 15.56 -5.39 -9.69
CA SER A 282 16.81 -5.21 -10.44
C SER A 282 16.62 -5.29 -11.96
N THR A 283 15.61 -6.05 -12.41
CA THR A 283 15.21 -6.12 -13.82
C THR A 283 14.38 -4.90 -14.21
N ASN A 284 13.37 -4.58 -13.41
CA ASN A 284 12.43 -3.51 -13.72
C ASN A 284 13.10 -2.14 -13.76
N LEU A 285 14.04 -1.87 -12.85
CA LEU A 285 14.78 -0.61 -12.81
C LEU A 285 15.90 -0.52 -13.88
N ALA A 286 16.21 -1.61 -14.61
CA ALA A 286 17.20 -1.59 -15.67
C ALA A 286 16.80 -0.67 -16.84
N LYS A 287 15.49 -0.42 -17.04
CA LYS A 287 14.96 0.45 -18.10
C LYS A 287 15.29 1.95 -17.92
N TYR A 288 15.68 2.38 -16.74
CA TYR A 288 16.02 3.79 -16.47
C TYR A 288 17.50 4.04 -16.77
N THR A 289 17.75 4.35 -18.01
CA THR A 289 19.10 4.43 -18.60
C THR A 289 19.54 5.86 -18.95
N GLY A 290 18.73 6.88 -18.63
CA GLY A 290 19.01 8.26 -19.01
C GLY A 290 18.58 8.66 -20.42
N PHE A 291 17.98 7.73 -21.22
CA PHE A 291 17.56 8.02 -22.60
C PHE A 291 16.08 8.30 -22.78
N LYS A 292 15.20 7.67 -21.99
CA LYS A 292 13.75 7.60 -22.31
C LYS A 292 12.82 8.17 -21.25
N TYR A 293 13.20 8.14 -19.99
CA TYR A 293 12.30 8.45 -18.89
C TYR A 293 12.94 9.44 -17.91
N GLY A 294 12.18 10.43 -17.50
CA GLY A 294 12.53 11.34 -16.43
C GLY A 294 13.75 12.19 -16.72
N ASN A 295 14.77 12.01 -15.91
CA ASN A 295 16.03 12.72 -16.06
C ASN A 295 16.82 12.19 -17.28
N ILE A 296 16.59 12.81 -18.44
CA ILE A 296 17.30 12.51 -19.68
C ILE A 296 18.65 13.23 -19.64
N LEU A 297 19.71 12.48 -19.99
CA LEU A 297 21.06 13.02 -20.19
C LEU A 297 21.24 13.37 -21.67
N ASP A 298 21.84 14.51 -21.94
CA ASP A 298 22.06 15.06 -23.29
C ASP A 298 23.54 15.07 -23.70
N ASP A 299 24.47 14.77 -22.81
CA ASP A 299 25.89 14.69 -23.09
C ASP A 299 26.27 13.28 -23.61
N PHE A 300 26.14 13.10 -24.92
CA PHE A 300 26.50 11.86 -25.63
C PHE A 300 28.00 11.76 -26.00
N SER A 301 28.83 12.71 -25.57
CA SER A 301 30.28 12.63 -25.74
C SER A 301 30.98 11.68 -24.75
N LYS A 302 30.26 11.29 -23.67
CA LYS A 302 30.77 10.41 -22.65
C LYS A 302 30.91 8.97 -23.10
N GLU A 303 31.90 8.29 -22.57
CA GLU A 303 32.04 6.85 -22.70
C GLU A 303 30.79 6.12 -22.12
N TYR A 304 30.45 4.97 -22.74
CA TYR A 304 29.26 4.19 -22.39
C TYR A 304 29.06 3.97 -20.88
N ASN A 305 30.08 3.50 -20.19
CA ASN A 305 30.03 3.22 -18.76
C ASN A 305 29.85 4.49 -17.92
N GLU A 306 30.48 5.58 -18.32
CA GLU A 306 30.37 6.87 -17.66
C GLU A 306 28.94 7.44 -17.77
N PHE A 307 28.36 7.44 -18.98
CA PHE A 307 26.99 7.86 -19.22
C PHE A 307 25.97 7.08 -18.37
N PHE A 308 26.06 5.75 -18.37
CA PHE A 308 25.14 4.92 -17.58
C PHE A 308 25.35 5.06 -16.07
N THR A 309 26.58 5.28 -15.62
CA THR A 309 26.87 5.53 -14.21
C THR A 309 26.20 6.82 -13.76
N GLU A 310 26.36 7.91 -14.49
CA GLU A 310 25.73 9.19 -14.18
C GLU A 310 24.20 9.10 -14.14
N ALA A 311 23.58 8.44 -15.14
CA ALA A 311 22.14 8.21 -15.16
C ALA A 311 21.64 7.51 -13.90
N ARG A 312 22.41 6.57 -13.37
CA ARG A 312 22.03 5.72 -12.23
C ARG A 312 22.47 6.27 -10.87
N GLU A 313 23.34 7.27 -10.82
CA GLU A 313 23.75 7.90 -9.57
C GLU A 313 22.59 8.57 -8.83
N LYS A 314 21.54 8.95 -9.55
CA LYS A 314 20.33 9.61 -8.98
C LYS A 314 19.38 8.67 -8.24
N PHE A 315 19.57 7.35 -8.33
CA PHE A 315 18.86 6.41 -7.45
C PHE A 315 19.25 6.63 -6.00
N GLY A 316 18.29 6.54 -5.10
CA GLY A 316 18.50 6.55 -3.66
C GLY A 316 19.24 5.29 -3.17
N ASN A 317 19.75 5.34 -1.96
CA ASN A 317 20.58 4.27 -1.40
C ASN A 317 19.85 2.92 -1.32
N GLU A 318 18.56 2.92 -0.98
CA GLU A 318 17.79 1.68 -0.89
C GLU A 318 17.55 1.09 -2.28
N ALA A 319 17.25 1.92 -3.29
CA ALA A 319 17.12 1.47 -4.66
C ALA A 319 18.44 0.86 -5.18
N LYS A 320 19.58 1.52 -4.96
CA LYS A 320 20.91 1.00 -5.30
C LYS A 320 21.20 -0.35 -4.65
N ARG A 321 20.88 -0.48 -3.35
CA ARG A 321 21.04 -1.74 -2.60
C ARG A 321 20.24 -2.86 -3.25
N ARG A 322 18.96 -2.63 -3.55
CA ARG A 322 18.08 -3.65 -4.16
C ARG A 322 18.50 -4.02 -5.57
N ILE A 323 18.98 -3.07 -6.36
CA ILE A 323 19.52 -3.33 -7.69
C ILE A 323 20.75 -4.25 -7.61
N VAL A 324 21.72 -3.94 -6.73
CA VAL A 324 22.95 -4.73 -6.57
C VAL A 324 22.63 -6.13 -6.07
N LEU A 325 21.86 -6.25 -5.00
CA LEU A 325 21.49 -7.54 -4.42
C LEU A 325 20.64 -8.37 -5.39
N GLY A 326 19.68 -7.75 -6.07
CA GLY A 326 18.83 -8.43 -7.05
C GLY A 326 19.62 -8.93 -8.25
N THR A 327 20.59 -8.15 -8.74
CA THR A 327 21.49 -8.56 -9.81
C THR A 327 22.34 -9.76 -9.39
N TYR A 328 22.88 -9.74 -8.15
CA TYR A 328 23.61 -10.87 -7.60
C TYR A 328 22.74 -12.12 -7.51
N ILE A 329 21.53 -12.02 -6.95
CA ILE A 329 20.60 -13.14 -6.79
C ILE A 329 20.27 -13.79 -8.15
N ARG A 330 20.24 -13.01 -9.24
CA ARG A 330 19.93 -13.48 -10.60
C ARG A 330 21.16 -14.01 -11.37
N SER A 331 22.36 -13.81 -10.87
CA SER A 331 23.57 -14.30 -11.54
C SER A 331 23.59 -15.84 -11.66
N ALA A 332 24.22 -16.36 -12.71
CA ALA A 332 24.19 -17.78 -13.06
C ALA A 332 24.67 -18.68 -11.90
N SER A 333 25.66 -18.22 -11.14
CA SER A 333 26.29 -18.99 -10.05
C SER A 333 25.40 -19.18 -8.81
N VAL A 334 24.39 -18.33 -8.60
CA VAL A 334 23.59 -18.34 -7.38
C VAL A 334 22.09 -18.37 -7.59
N ARG A 335 21.60 -18.17 -8.83
CA ARG A 335 20.19 -18.09 -9.18
C ARG A 335 19.38 -19.32 -8.73
N GLU A 336 19.92 -20.51 -8.96
CA GLU A 336 19.26 -21.75 -8.56
C GLU A 336 19.15 -21.87 -7.04
N LYS A 337 20.22 -21.48 -6.36
CA LYS A 337 20.33 -21.61 -4.91
C LYS A 337 19.42 -20.64 -4.14
N TYR A 338 19.20 -19.42 -4.68
CA TYR A 338 18.39 -18.39 -4.01
C TYR A 338 17.06 -18.14 -4.71
N TYR A 339 17.05 -17.74 -5.98
CA TYR A 339 15.83 -17.29 -6.64
C TYR A 339 14.84 -18.42 -6.86
N TYR A 340 15.28 -19.53 -7.48
CA TYR A 340 14.38 -20.67 -7.73
C TYR A 340 13.95 -21.34 -6.43
N LYS A 341 14.83 -21.41 -5.44
CA LYS A 341 14.47 -21.90 -4.10
C LYS A 341 13.40 -21.02 -3.46
N ALA A 342 13.53 -19.69 -3.54
CA ALA A 342 12.53 -18.77 -3.03
C ALA A 342 11.18 -18.94 -3.71
N LEU A 343 11.12 -19.13 -5.04
CA LEU A 343 9.88 -19.41 -5.76
C LEU A 343 9.20 -20.71 -5.29
N GLN A 344 9.98 -21.76 -5.06
CA GLN A 344 9.46 -23.05 -4.53
C GLN A 344 8.87 -22.87 -3.12
N ILE A 345 9.59 -22.14 -2.24
CA ILE A 345 9.12 -21.89 -0.88
C ILE A 345 7.90 -20.96 -0.90
N ARG A 346 7.86 -19.93 -1.75
CA ARG A 346 6.69 -19.06 -1.97
C ARG A 346 5.43 -19.89 -2.29
N ARG A 347 5.56 -20.86 -3.21
CA ARG A 347 4.46 -21.75 -3.56
C ARG A 347 3.93 -22.50 -2.33
N ARG A 348 4.82 -23.11 -1.55
CA ARG A 348 4.46 -23.87 -0.34
C ARG A 348 3.80 -22.96 0.71
N ILE A 349 4.35 -21.76 0.94
CA ILE A 349 3.72 -20.75 1.81
C ILE A 349 2.31 -20.43 1.32
N GLY A 350 2.14 -20.23 0.00
CA GLY A 350 0.85 -19.93 -0.60
C GLY A 350 -0.19 -21.04 -0.42
N GLU A 351 0.21 -22.30 -0.58
CA GLU A 351 -0.66 -23.46 -0.36
C GLU A 351 -1.14 -23.51 1.09
N ARG A 352 -0.22 -23.35 2.06
CA ARG A 352 -0.55 -23.40 3.50
C ARG A 352 -1.40 -22.21 3.95
N LEU A 353 -1.11 -21.01 3.45
CA LEU A 353 -1.89 -19.82 3.82
C LEU A 353 -3.30 -19.85 3.22
N LYS A 354 -3.46 -20.34 1.98
CA LYS A 354 -4.78 -20.57 1.36
C LYS A 354 -5.60 -21.62 2.10
N GLU A 355 -4.95 -22.71 2.55
CA GLU A 355 -5.61 -23.72 3.38
C GLU A 355 -6.13 -23.12 4.69
N ALA A 356 -5.32 -22.29 5.37
CA ALA A 356 -5.73 -21.60 6.58
C ALA A 356 -6.88 -20.62 6.33
N ALA A 357 -6.78 -19.80 5.26
CA ALA A 357 -7.83 -18.85 4.87
C ALA A 357 -9.14 -19.55 4.44
N GLY A 358 -9.07 -20.80 3.95
CA GLY A 358 -10.24 -21.62 3.63
C GLY A 358 -11.00 -22.11 4.87
N LYS A 359 -10.35 -22.17 6.04
CA LYS A 359 -11.03 -22.51 7.32
C LYS A 359 -11.76 -21.31 7.93
N GLY A 360 -11.28 -20.12 7.72
CA GLY A 360 -11.81 -18.86 8.24
C GLY A 360 -10.89 -17.69 7.87
N HIS A 361 -11.35 -16.47 8.05
CA HIS A 361 -10.48 -15.31 7.78
C HIS A 361 -9.28 -15.31 8.74
N ILE A 362 -8.07 -15.16 8.19
CA ILE A 362 -6.88 -15.03 9.02
C ILE A 362 -6.84 -13.63 9.61
N ILE A 363 -6.70 -13.51 10.94
CA ILE A 363 -6.63 -12.25 11.65
C ILE A 363 -5.32 -12.12 12.42
N MET A 364 -4.65 -10.99 12.30
CA MET A 364 -3.38 -10.68 12.96
C MET A 364 -3.25 -9.18 13.22
N PRO A 365 -2.38 -8.73 14.14
CA PRO A 365 -1.96 -7.33 14.16
C PRO A 365 -1.40 -6.95 12.79
N THR A 366 -1.59 -5.71 12.35
CA THR A 366 -1.00 -5.26 11.09
C THR A 366 0.49 -5.05 11.23
N MET A 367 0.93 -4.38 12.29
CA MET A 367 2.33 -4.08 12.54
C MET A 367 2.79 -4.67 13.87
N PRO A 368 4.06 -5.08 13.98
CA PRO A 368 4.59 -5.66 15.22
C PRO A 368 4.86 -4.60 16.31
N MET A 369 4.81 -3.31 15.97
CA MET A 369 5.14 -2.17 16.84
C MET A 369 4.27 -0.96 16.55
N LEU A 370 4.24 0.00 17.47
CA LEU A 370 3.75 1.35 17.21
C LEU A 370 4.67 2.08 16.24
N PRO A 371 4.20 3.14 15.52
CA PRO A 371 5.07 3.92 14.64
C PRO A 371 6.27 4.47 15.43
N PRO A 372 7.52 4.07 15.11
CA PRO A 372 8.71 4.56 15.81
C PRO A 372 8.96 6.03 15.50
N LYS A 373 9.74 6.70 16.36
CA LYS A 373 10.23 8.04 16.01
C LYS A 373 11.16 7.98 14.80
N ILE A 374 11.16 9.02 13.98
CA ILE A 374 12.02 9.10 12.79
C ILE A 374 13.51 8.93 13.20
N SER A 375 13.92 9.52 14.33
CA SER A 375 15.27 9.39 14.86
C SER A 375 15.64 7.96 15.27
N GLU A 376 14.66 7.14 15.67
CA GLU A 376 14.85 5.73 16.02
C GLU A 376 14.89 4.87 14.75
N ALA A 377 13.93 5.10 13.82
CA ALA A 377 13.87 4.38 12.57
C ALA A 377 15.15 4.54 11.72
N ASN A 378 15.74 5.73 11.71
CA ASN A 378 17.01 6.00 11.00
C ASN A 378 18.24 5.27 11.58
N LYS A 379 18.15 4.72 12.79
CA LYS A 379 19.23 3.93 13.41
C LYS A 379 19.13 2.43 13.14
N LEU A 380 18.01 1.98 12.59
CA LEU A 380 17.80 0.57 12.30
C LEU A 380 18.70 0.12 11.15
N SER A 381 19.28 -1.06 11.30
CA SER A 381 19.95 -1.74 10.18
C SER A 381 18.91 -2.11 9.09
N PRO A 382 19.36 -2.34 7.84
CA PRO A 382 18.44 -2.79 6.78
C PRO A 382 17.66 -4.05 7.16
N LEU A 383 18.29 -5.01 7.81
CA LEU A 383 17.62 -6.23 8.24
C LEU A 383 16.52 -5.96 9.28
N GLN A 384 16.78 -5.10 10.27
CA GLN A 384 15.78 -4.70 11.25
C GLN A 384 14.60 -3.98 10.58
N THR A 385 14.89 -3.11 9.61
CA THR A 385 13.83 -2.44 8.81
C THR A 385 12.99 -3.45 8.04
N TYR A 386 13.60 -4.47 7.45
CA TYR A 386 12.88 -5.52 6.71
C TYR A 386 12.00 -6.39 7.62
N MET A 387 12.45 -6.66 8.84
CA MET A 387 11.68 -7.46 9.81
C MET A 387 10.36 -6.81 10.27
N VAL A 388 10.21 -5.49 10.09
CA VAL A 388 8.98 -4.78 10.43
C VAL A 388 7.78 -5.28 9.60
N ASP A 389 8.03 -5.79 8.40
CA ASP A 389 7.01 -6.30 7.48
C ASP A 389 6.61 -7.77 7.73
N ILE A 390 7.07 -8.39 8.83
CA ILE A 390 6.86 -9.82 9.09
C ILE A 390 5.38 -10.23 9.08
N LEU A 391 4.50 -9.36 9.53
CA LEU A 391 3.05 -9.62 9.58
C LEU A 391 2.33 -9.29 8.28
N THR A 392 2.82 -8.34 7.48
CA THR A 392 2.14 -7.84 6.27
C THR A 392 2.54 -8.59 4.99
N VAL A 393 3.81 -9.02 4.91
CA VAL A 393 4.36 -9.70 3.74
C VAL A 393 3.62 -10.98 3.37
N PRO A 394 3.21 -11.87 4.29
CA PRO A 394 2.60 -13.15 3.90
C PRO A 394 1.42 -13.04 2.95
N ALA A 395 0.50 -12.10 3.18
CA ALA A 395 -0.68 -11.88 2.34
C ALA A 395 -0.30 -11.42 0.93
N ASN A 396 0.65 -10.48 0.83
CA ASN A 396 1.09 -9.94 -0.46
C ASN A 396 1.94 -10.96 -1.25
N LEU A 397 2.87 -11.63 -0.58
CA LEU A 397 3.72 -12.68 -1.17
C LEU A 397 2.90 -13.78 -1.84
N THR A 398 1.75 -14.11 -1.27
CA THR A 398 0.87 -15.19 -1.74
C THR A 398 -0.26 -14.72 -2.66
N GLY A 399 -0.39 -13.41 -2.87
CA GLY A 399 -1.40 -12.80 -3.72
C GLY A 399 -2.80 -12.77 -3.11
N LEU A 400 -2.96 -13.04 -1.81
CA LEU A 400 -4.26 -13.05 -1.13
C LEU A 400 -4.79 -11.63 -0.86
N PRO A 401 -6.12 -11.44 -0.85
CA PRO A 401 -6.73 -10.18 -0.46
C PRO A 401 -6.58 -9.96 1.03
N HIS A 402 -6.35 -8.71 1.45
CA HIS A 402 -6.29 -8.35 2.86
C HIS A 402 -6.71 -6.91 3.09
N ILE A 403 -7.16 -6.64 4.31
CA ILE A 403 -7.61 -5.34 4.75
C ILE A 403 -7.03 -5.04 6.14
N SER A 404 -6.42 -3.87 6.32
CA SER A 404 -5.96 -3.35 7.59
C SER A 404 -6.89 -2.25 8.05
N PHE A 405 -7.28 -2.26 9.31
CA PHE A 405 -8.21 -1.28 9.88
C PHE A 405 -7.88 -0.98 11.35
N PRO A 406 -8.19 0.21 11.86
CA PRO A 406 -7.94 0.57 13.26
C PRO A 406 -8.79 -0.27 14.22
N THR A 407 -8.17 -0.79 15.26
CA THR A 407 -8.88 -1.58 16.30
C THR A 407 -8.67 -1.07 17.71
N ASP A 408 -7.66 -0.25 17.92
CA ASP A 408 -7.34 0.32 19.24
C ASP A 408 -6.43 1.54 19.13
N TYR A 409 -6.13 2.16 20.25
CA TYR A 409 -5.19 3.26 20.38
C TYR A 409 -4.30 3.06 21.61
N SER A 410 -3.02 3.39 21.51
CA SER A 410 -2.07 3.40 22.61
C SER A 410 -1.25 4.69 22.58
N ASN A 411 -1.19 5.41 23.69
CA ASN A 411 -0.47 6.69 23.80
C ASN A 411 -0.89 7.70 22.72
N GLY A 412 -2.17 7.72 22.33
CA GLY A 412 -2.70 8.59 21.27
C GLY A 412 -2.41 8.12 19.84
N LEU A 413 -1.68 7.02 19.66
CA LEU A 413 -1.33 6.46 18.37
C LEU A 413 -2.27 5.30 18.00
N PRO A 414 -2.68 5.16 16.73
CA PRO A 414 -3.54 4.09 16.30
C PRO A 414 -2.82 2.74 16.27
N ILE A 415 -3.59 1.68 16.53
CA ILE A 415 -3.16 0.28 16.36
C ILE A 415 -4.10 -0.36 15.34
N GLY A 416 -3.53 -0.93 14.28
CA GLY A 416 -4.26 -1.63 13.24
C GLY A 416 -4.22 -3.14 13.41
N THR A 417 -5.33 -3.77 13.08
CA THR A 417 -5.44 -5.21 12.85
C THR A 417 -5.67 -5.45 11.37
N GLN A 418 -5.15 -6.55 10.83
CA GLN A 418 -5.43 -6.96 9.46
C GLN A 418 -6.20 -8.27 9.42
N VAL A 419 -7.04 -8.39 8.40
CA VAL A 419 -7.74 -9.62 8.06
C VAL A 419 -7.39 -10.03 6.64
N ILE A 420 -7.04 -11.31 6.45
CA ILE A 420 -6.66 -11.90 5.16
C ILE A 420 -7.74 -12.92 4.79
N GLY A 421 -8.27 -12.82 3.57
CA GLY A 421 -9.26 -13.74 3.02
C GLY A 421 -8.67 -14.79 2.09
N ALA A 422 -9.46 -15.78 1.72
CA ALA A 422 -9.17 -16.62 0.58
C ALA A 422 -9.24 -15.79 -0.73
N PRO A 423 -8.67 -16.28 -1.85
CA PRO A 423 -8.77 -15.56 -3.12
C PRO A 423 -10.23 -15.23 -3.48
N TYR A 424 -10.45 -14.00 -3.91
CA TYR A 424 -11.76 -13.46 -4.34
C TYR A 424 -12.79 -13.31 -3.20
N GLU A 425 -12.32 -13.16 -1.96
CA GLU A 425 -13.18 -12.84 -0.80
C GLU A 425 -13.18 -11.34 -0.42
N GLU A 426 -12.88 -10.47 -1.36
CA GLU A 426 -12.79 -9.01 -1.17
C GLU A 426 -14.01 -8.43 -0.46
N TYR A 427 -15.20 -8.76 -0.95
CA TYR A 427 -16.46 -8.24 -0.39
C TYR A 427 -16.72 -8.78 1.02
N LYS A 428 -16.33 -10.02 1.33
CA LYS A 428 -16.43 -10.58 2.68
C LYS A 428 -15.53 -9.85 3.67
N LEU A 429 -14.31 -9.47 3.24
CA LEU A 429 -13.40 -8.68 4.06
C LEU A 429 -13.96 -7.28 4.33
N LEU A 430 -14.55 -6.65 3.32
CA LEU A 430 -15.20 -5.35 3.44
C LEU A 430 -16.43 -5.41 4.35
N ASP A 431 -17.23 -6.49 4.28
CA ASP A 431 -18.35 -6.72 5.19
C ASP A 431 -17.89 -6.90 6.64
N PHE A 432 -16.80 -7.66 6.85
CA PHE A 432 -16.21 -7.87 8.16
C PHE A 432 -15.80 -6.53 8.80
N VAL A 433 -15.09 -5.68 8.07
CA VAL A 433 -14.67 -4.37 8.58
C VAL A 433 -15.86 -3.43 8.75
N GLY A 434 -16.82 -3.43 7.84
CA GLY A 434 -18.06 -2.64 7.97
C GLY A 434 -18.90 -3.06 9.19
N GLU A 435 -18.89 -4.35 9.59
CA GLU A 435 -19.50 -4.80 10.86
C GLU A 435 -18.72 -4.28 12.08
N TRP A 436 -17.39 -4.32 12.05
CA TRP A 436 -16.53 -3.76 13.09
C TRP A 436 -16.77 -2.25 13.30
N GLU A 437 -16.90 -1.49 12.22
CA GLU A 437 -17.12 -0.05 12.23
C GLU A 437 -18.41 0.37 12.93
N LYS A 438 -19.44 -0.50 12.99
CA LYS A 438 -20.68 -0.23 13.74
C LYS A 438 -20.45 -0.12 15.24
N GLY A 439 -19.45 -0.83 15.76
CA GLY A 439 -19.11 -0.87 17.20
C GLY A 439 -17.84 -0.09 17.58
N PHE A 440 -17.09 0.42 16.60
CA PHE A 440 -15.80 1.08 16.84
C PHE A 440 -15.63 2.35 16.02
N LYS A 441 -15.56 3.51 16.70
CA LYS A 441 -15.35 4.80 16.01
C LYS A 441 -13.85 5.09 15.85
N TYR A 442 -13.43 5.32 14.62
CA TYR A 442 -12.09 5.77 14.30
C TYR A 442 -11.86 7.20 14.76
N ARG A 443 -10.61 7.50 15.12
CA ARG A 443 -10.15 8.86 15.45
C ARG A 443 -9.25 9.34 14.36
N PHE A 444 -9.47 10.57 13.89
CA PHE A 444 -8.67 11.20 12.88
C PHE A 444 -7.98 12.43 13.46
N ALA A 445 -6.73 12.67 13.04
CA ALA A 445 -5.94 13.80 13.52
C ALA A 445 -6.43 15.14 12.94
N TYR A 446 -7.07 15.10 11.76
CA TYR A 446 -7.59 16.25 11.03
C TYR A 446 -8.87 15.90 10.29
N ASN A 447 -9.68 16.89 9.93
CA ASN A 447 -10.92 16.74 9.15
C ASN A 447 -11.02 17.82 8.07
N LEU A 448 -10.06 17.87 7.13
CA LEU A 448 -10.15 18.76 5.98
C LEU A 448 -11.31 18.32 5.06
N GLY A 449 -11.96 19.31 4.42
CA GLY A 449 -13.02 19.03 3.46
C GLY A 449 -14.28 18.40 4.08
N SER A 450 -14.59 18.67 5.35
CA SER A 450 -15.95 18.47 5.89
C SER A 450 -16.91 19.46 5.22
N LEU A 451 -18.10 18.97 4.82
CA LEU A 451 -19.17 19.78 4.24
C LEU A 451 -19.91 20.57 5.31
#